data_85ecc4cfabe5e6f7dd5da4c3a1ec0efe
#
_entry.id   85ecc4cfabe5e6f7dd5da4c3a1ec0efe
#
_cell.length_a   1.000
_cell.length_b   1.000
_cell.length_c   1.000
_cell.angle_alpha   90.00
_cell.angle_beta   90.00
_cell.angle_gamma   90.00
#
_symmetry.space_group_name_H-M   'P 1'
#
loop_
_entity.id
_entity.type
_entity.pdbx_description
1 polymer ?
#
loop_
_entity_poly.entity_id
_entity_poly.type
_entity_poly.pdbx_seq_one_letter_code
_entity_poly.pdbx_strand_id
1 'polypeptide(L)'
;MPQFSHVLAATLTFAAALSCARPPAPASAPARTAVSPEPGERHLRNLRQITDGGENAEAYFSADGRRLTFQSTRDGRACDQQYVVNVDGSDLRRISTGTGKTTCGFFYQGDERVLFASSHALQTSCPARPDPSKGYVWGLDPFDIYTAKRDGSDLRRLTSYGVYTAEAVVSPDGRRIVFTSLKDGDLDIYTMNVDGSDLRRLTTTPGYDGGPWWSPDGTKIVYRAWHPADSALTTYRALLEQRLVRPNRMELWVMNADGSDQRQITRLGGANFGPSWAPGGRQIVFSSNHEQPRSGNFDLYLVNLDGTGLERLTNHATFDGFPMFSPDGRSIVWASNRHARVPTETNLFIADWVP
;
A
#
# COMPACT_ATOMS: atom_id res chain seq x y z
N MET A 1 79.51 0.54 55.61
CA MET A 1 79.15 -0.36 54.47
C MET A 1 77.69 -0.73 54.64
N PRO A 2 76.76 -0.19 53.84
CA PRO A 2 75.36 -0.56 53.95
C PRO A 2 75.03 -1.72 52.97
N GLN A 3 74.27 -2.68 53.50
CA GLN A 3 73.75 -3.84 52.81
C GLN A 3 72.54 -3.41 51.90
N PHE A 4 72.54 -3.81 50.67
CA PHE A 4 71.40 -3.68 49.76
C PHE A 4 70.50 -4.92 49.88
N SER A 5 69.25 -4.72 50.31
CA SER A 5 68.16 -5.73 50.25
C SER A 5 67.44 -5.63 48.91
N HIS A 6 67.47 -6.71 48.14
CA HIS A 6 66.65 -6.82 46.92
C HIS A 6 65.23 -7.21 47.31
N VAL A 7 64.25 -6.34 46.95
CA VAL A 7 62.84 -6.63 47.00
C VAL A 7 62.41 -7.15 45.61
N LEU A 8 62.00 -8.39 45.51
CA LEU A 8 61.42 -9.00 44.35
C LEU A 8 59.90 -8.50 44.22
N ALA A 9 59.60 -7.72 43.23
CA ALA A 9 58.23 -7.40 42.91
C ALA A 9 57.63 -8.47 41.96
N ALA A 10 56.63 -9.21 42.45
CA ALA A 10 55.84 -10.15 41.65
C ALA A 10 54.75 -9.41 40.98
N THR A 11 54.84 -9.32 39.65
CA THR A 11 53.78 -8.81 38.79
C THR A 11 52.70 -9.87 38.51
N LEU A 12 51.52 -9.73 39.12
CA LEU A 12 50.33 -10.52 38.77
C LEU A 12 49.71 -9.96 37.50
N THR A 13 49.79 -10.68 36.39
CA THR A 13 49.05 -10.43 35.17
C THR A 13 47.63 -11.00 35.31
N PHE A 14 46.64 -10.12 35.43
CA PHE A 14 45.24 -10.47 35.31
C PHE A 14 44.89 -10.62 33.82
N ALA A 15 44.64 -11.84 33.34
CA ALA A 15 44.06 -12.12 32.06
C ALA A 15 42.54 -11.89 32.16
N ALA A 16 42.06 -10.76 31.65
CA ALA A 16 40.63 -10.52 31.49
C ALA A 16 40.12 -11.39 30.35
N ALA A 17 39.36 -12.44 30.66
CA ALA A 17 38.60 -13.20 29.67
C ALA A 17 37.43 -12.34 29.17
N LEU A 18 37.56 -11.76 27.97
CA LEU A 18 36.41 -11.18 27.26
C LEU A 18 35.45 -12.32 26.89
N SER A 19 34.37 -12.46 27.66
CA SER A 19 33.22 -13.27 27.27
C SER A 19 32.50 -12.55 26.13
N CYS A 20 32.67 -13.02 24.90
CA CYS A 20 31.82 -12.61 23.79
C CYS A 20 30.40 -13.15 24.04
N ALA A 21 29.56 -12.33 24.67
CA ALA A 21 28.12 -12.62 24.73
C ALA A 21 27.58 -12.67 23.30
N ARG A 22 27.11 -13.86 22.92
CA ARG A 22 26.41 -14.08 21.64
C ARG A 22 25.18 -13.17 21.63
N PRO A 23 24.95 -12.36 20.59
CA PRO A 23 23.73 -11.54 20.51
C PRO A 23 22.50 -12.46 20.64
N PRO A 24 21.44 -12.02 21.32
CA PRO A 24 20.23 -12.82 21.46
C PRO A 24 19.74 -13.18 20.04
N ALA A 25 19.35 -14.46 19.87
CA ALA A 25 18.73 -14.91 18.63
C ALA A 25 17.54 -14.00 18.30
N PRO A 26 17.33 -13.61 17.03
CA PRO A 26 16.17 -12.83 16.67
C PRO A 26 14.93 -13.56 17.18
N ALA A 27 14.01 -12.79 17.80
CA ALA A 27 12.74 -13.32 18.27
C ALA A 27 12.09 -14.11 17.14
N SER A 28 11.68 -15.35 17.40
CA SER A 28 10.95 -16.17 16.43
C SER A 28 9.76 -15.36 15.92
N ALA A 29 9.63 -15.25 14.58
CA ALA A 29 8.46 -14.63 13.98
C ALA A 29 7.19 -15.21 14.61
N PRO A 30 6.17 -14.39 14.91
CA PRO A 30 4.92 -14.91 15.44
C PRO A 30 4.38 -15.96 14.49
N ALA A 31 4.04 -17.13 15.04
CA ALA A 31 3.46 -18.22 14.28
C ALA A 31 2.21 -17.68 13.55
N ARG A 32 2.15 -17.90 12.24
CA ARG A 32 1.00 -17.52 11.42
C ARG A 32 -0.27 -18.07 12.05
N THR A 33 -1.22 -17.21 12.36
CA THR A 33 -2.52 -17.66 12.84
C THR A 33 -3.30 -18.17 11.64
N ALA A 34 -3.51 -19.47 11.56
CA ALA A 34 -4.42 -20.06 10.60
C ALA A 34 -5.85 -19.56 10.90
N VAL A 35 -6.56 -19.16 9.87
CA VAL A 35 -7.90 -18.61 9.94
C VAL A 35 -8.81 -19.44 9.04
N SER A 36 -10.03 -19.71 9.45
CA SER A 36 -11.01 -20.35 8.57
C SER A 36 -11.64 -19.28 7.67
N PRO A 37 -11.77 -19.54 6.36
CA PRO A 37 -12.60 -18.69 5.50
C PRO A 37 -14.04 -18.65 6.00
N GLU A 38 -14.74 -17.54 5.78
CA GLU A 38 -16.16 -17.42 6.07
C GLU A 38 -17.00 -18.29 5.12
N PRO A 39 -18.23 -18.68 5.53
CA PRO A 39 -19.14 -19.38 4.65
C PRO A 39 -19.35 -18.61 3.32
N GLY A 40 -19.15 -19.29 2.20
CA GLY A 40 -19.28 -18.68 0.86
C GLY A 40 -17.97 -18.12 0.28
N GLU A 41 -16.89 -18.02 1.01
CA GLU A 41 -15.56 -17.63 0.51
C GLU A 41 -14.87 -18.81 -0.24
N ARG A 42 -15.51 -19.27 -1.32
CA ARG A 42 -15.17 -20.53 -1.99
C ARG A 42 -13.80 -20.52 -2.67
N HIS A 43 -13.27 -19.35 -2.99
CA HIS A 43 -11.99 -19.18 -3.65
C HIS A 43 -10.79 -19.13 -2.70
N LEU A 44 -11.02 -19.06 -1.39
CA LEU A 44 -9.98 -18.90 -0.37
C LEU A 44 -9.69 -20.23 0.33
N ARG A 45 -8.43 -20.64 0.37
CA ARG A 45 -7.94 -21.80 1.12
C ARG A 45 -6.71 -21.40 1.94
N ASN A 46 -6.42 -22.16 2.98
CA ASN A 46 -5.24 -21.95 3.82
C ASN A 46 -5.06 -20.49 4.23
N LEU A 47 -6.17 -19.83 4.61
CA LEU A 47 -6.19 -18.43 5.02
C LEU A 47 -5.31 -18.22 6.26
N ARG A 48 -4.47 -17.20 6.22
CA ARG A 48 -3.50 -16.88 7.28
C ARG A 48 -3.45 -15.38 7.51
N GLN A 49 -3.37 -14.98 8.76
CA GLN A 49 -3.06 -13.61 9.16
C GLN A 49 -1.56 -13.42 9.19
N ILE A 50 -1.03 -12.37 8.53
CA ILE A 50 0.41 -12.07 8.43
C ILE A 50 0.86 -11.06 9.48
N THR A 51 0.04 -10.04 9.76
CA THR A 51 0.35 -8.99 10.74
C THR A 51 -0.54 -9.11 11.96
N ASP A 52 -0.09 -8.58 13.10
CA ASP A 52 -0.83 -8.55 14.36
C ASP A 52 -0.73 -7.14 14.96
N GLY A 53 -1.88 -6.47 15.08
CA GLY A 53 -2.01 -5.12 15.64
C GLY A 53 -1.61 -3.97 14.71
N GLY A 54 -2.09 -2.78 15.04
CA GLY A 54 -1.95 -1.56 14.25
C GLY A 54 -2.95 -1.45 13.09
N GLU A 55 -2.88 -0.36 12.37
CA GLU A 55 -3.60 -0.17 11.11
C GLU A 55 -2.64 -0.58 9.99
N ASN A 56 -2.92 -1.68 9.28
CA ASN A 56 -2.10 -2.20 8.18
C ASN A 56 -2.92 -2.19 6.91
N ALA A 57 -2.38 -1.68 5.81
CA ALA A 57 -3.07 -1.59 4.54
C ALA A 57 -2.14 -1.66 3.33
N GLU A 58 -2.72 -1.88 2.15
CA GLU A 58 -2.05 -1.80 0.86
C GLU A 58 -0.80 -2.70 0.79
N ALA A 59 -1.01 -3.99 1.03
CA ALA A 59 0.05 -4.99 0.92
C ALA A 59 0.18 -5.47 -0.52
N TYR A 60 1.36 -5.28 -1.09
CA TYR A 60 1.65 -5.62 -2.47
C TYR A 60 2.87 -6.52 -2.59
N PHE A 61 2.76 -7.56 -3.43
CA PHE A 61 3.81 -8.56 -3.61
C PHE A 61 5.05 -8.01 -4.31
N SER A 62 6.20 -8.56 -3.94
CA SER A 62 7.42 -8.54 -4.75
C SER A 62 7.25 -9.38 -6.02
N ALA A 63 8.04 -9.13 -7.06
CA ALA A 63 7.96 -9.87 -8.33
C ALA A 63 8.28 -11.37 -8.16
N ASP A 64 9.11 -11.72 -7.16
CA ASP A 64 9.42 -13.11 -6.80
C ASP A 64 8.32 -13.78 -5.93
N GLY A 65 7.27 -13.03 -5.53
CA GLY A 65 6.16 -13.50 -4.71
C GLY A 65 6.52 -13.83 -3.26
N ARG A 66 7.74 -13.52 -2.80
CA ARG A 66 8.24 -13.93 -1.49
C ARG A 66 8.06 -12.88 -0.40
N ARG A 67 7.79 -11.63 -0.79
CA ARG A 67 7.70 -10.49 0.13
C ARG A 67 6.47 -9.66 -0.16
N LEU A 68 6.10 -8.88 0.85
CA LEU A 68 5.08 -7.85 0.77
C LEU A 68 5.69 -6.51 1.19
N THR A 69 5.32 -5.43 0.52
CA THR A 69 5.47 -4.08 1.03
C THR A 69 4.10 -3.58 1.45
N PHE A 70 4.00 -2.83 2.54
CA PHE A 70 2.73 -2.33 3.07
C PHE A 70 2.93 -1.12 3.97
N GLN A 71 1.86 -0.36 4.19
CA GLN A 71 1.85 0.74 5.15
C GLN A 71 1.28 0.31 6.49
N SER A 72 1.78 0.89 7.59
CA SER A 72 1.34 0.54 8.95
C SER A 72 1.62 1.62 9.98
N THR A 73 0.71 1.74 10.98
CA THR A 73 0.90 2.57 12.18
C THR A 73 1.58 1.84 13.34
N ARG A 74 2.20 0.70 13.12
CA ARG A 74 2.89 -0.10 14.15
C ARG A 74 4.06 0.65 14.80
N ASP A 75 4.65 0.03 15.82
CA ASP A 75 5.79 0.55 16.58
C ASP A 75 5.48 1.87 17.30
N GLY A 76 4.21 2.06 17.76
CA GLY A 76 3.76 3.24 18.49
C GLY A 76 3.72 4.52 17.65
N ARG A 77 3.63 4.39 16.32
CA ARG A 77 3.60 5.55 15.43
C ARG A 77 2.21 6.12 15.26
N ALA A 78 2.14 7.43 15.18
CA ALA A 78 0.87 8.16 15.05
C ALA A 78 0.27 8.09 13.65
N CYS A 79 1.07 7.79 12.61
CA CYS A 79 0.62 7.59 11.23
C CYS A 79 1.49 6.59 10.48
N ASP A 80 0.98 6.19 9.33
CA ASP A 80 1.54 5.14 8.50
C ASP A 80 2.99 5.38 8.15
N GLN A 81 3.76 4.30 8.21
CA GLN A 81 5.11 4.17 7.69
C GLN A 81 5.16 2.99 6.72
N GLN A 82 6.13 3.00 5.80
CA GLN A 82 6.30 1.93 4.84
C GLN A 82 7.18 0.83 5.40
N TYR A 83 6.71 -0.41 5.26
CA TYR A 83 7.37 -1.63 5.73
C TYR A 83 7.53 -2.65 4.60
N VAL A 84 8.46 -3.57 4.82
CA VAL A 84 8.63 -4.80 4.03
C VAL A 84 8.61 -5.99 4.99
N VAL A 85 7.99 -7.09 4.57
CA VAL A 85 7.89 -8.33 5.33
C VAL A 85 7.94 -9.53 4.36
N ASN A 86 8.48 -10.66 4.78
CA ASN A 86 8.31 -11.90 4.03
C ASN A 86 6.85 -12.38 4.09
N VAL A 87 6.36 -13.05 3.04
CA VAL A 87 4.99 -13.61 3.02
C VAL A 87 4.71 -14.58 4.16
N ASP A 88 5.74 -15.01 4.89
CA ASP A 88 5.62 -15.79 6.10
C ASP A 88 5.57 -14.96 7.40
N GLY A 89 5.52 -13.66 7.32
CA GLY A 89 5.52 -12.75 8.45
C GLY A 89 6.91 -12.50 9.05
N SER A 90 7.96 -13.18 8.58
CA SER A 90 9.33 -12.97 9.03
C SER A 90 9.99 -11.75 8.39
N ASP A 91 11.13 -11.33 8.93
CA ASP A 91 11.97 -10.23 8.40
C ASP A 91 11.21 -8.91 8.19
N LEU A 92 10.35 -8.57 9.14
CA LEU A 92 9.63 -7.31 9.14
C LEU A 92 10.57 -6.13 9.37
N ARG A 93 10.56 -5.18 8.42
CA ARG A 93 11.42 -3.98 8.47
C ARG A 93 10.67 -2.75 8.02
N ARG A 94 10.88 -1.63 8.73
CA ARG A 94 10.51 -0.31 8.23
C ARG A 94 11.56 0.16 7.22
N ILE A 95 11.11 0.72 6.10
CA ILE A 95 11.97 1.26 5.04
C ILE A 95 11.83 2.78 4.87
N SER A 96 10.77 3.39 5.38
CA SER A 96 10.59 4.85 5.40
C SER A 96 11.36 5.52 6.53
N THR A 97 11.46 6.84 6.49
CA THR A 97 12.24 7.65 7.45
C THR A 97 11.75 7.55 8.90
N GLY A 98 10.45 7.27 9.09
CA GLY A 98 9.81 7.29 10.40
C GLY A 98 9.23 8.65 10.79
N THR A 99 9.33 9.66 9.92
CA THR A 99 8.73 10.97 10.07
C THR A 99 7.73 11.23 8.94
N GLY A 100 6.77 12.11 9.17
CA GLY A 100 5.65 12.31 8.25
C GLY A 100 4.79 11.06 8.13
N LYS A 101 3.97 11.01 7.09
CA LYS A 101 3.11 9.89 6.73
C LYS A 101 3.56 9.28 5.42
N THR A 102 3.41 7.97 5.26
CA THR A 102 3.66 7.26 3.99
C THR A 102 2.43 6.53 3.51
N THR A 103 2.38 6.20 2.23
CA THR A 103 1.32 5.39 1.62
C THR A 103 1.79 4.71 0.34
N CYS A 104 1.07 3.67 -0.10
CA CYS A 104 1.14 3.08 -1.44
C CYS A 104 2.55 2.66 -1.87
N GLY A 105 3.14 1.67 -1.20
CA GLY A 105 4.46 1.14 -1.57
C GLY A 105 4.38 0.10 -2.69
N PHE A 106 5.39 0.06 -3.58
CA PHE A 106 5.48 -0.92 -4.66
C PHE A 106 6.92 -1.35 -4.94
N PHE A 107 7.16 -2.64 -5.11
CA PHE A 107 8.49 -3.16 -5.47
C PHE A 107 8.85 -2.90 -6.93
N TYR A 108 10.14 -2.72 -7.22
CA TYR A 108 10.66 -2.64 -8.58
C TYR A 108 12.16 -2.94 -8.66
N GLN A 109 12.72 -2.93 -9.89
CA GLN A 109 14.12 -3.25 -10.17
C GLN A 109 14.54 -4.60 -9.60
N GLY A 110 13.82 -5.68 -9.95
CA GLY A 110 14.11 -7.03 -9.46
C GLY A 110 13.96 -7.16 -7.95
N ASP A 111 13.01 -6.43 -7.37
CA ASP A 111 12.72 -6.39 -5.93
C ASP A 111 13.84 -5.78 -5.06
N GLU A 112 14.81 -5.13 -5.66
CA GLU A 112 15.91 -4.47 -4.94
C GLU A 112 15.44 -3.16 -4.28
N ARG A 113 14.43 -2.50 -4.85
CA ARG A 113 13.92 -1.22 -4.39
C ARG A 113 12.41 -1.26 -4.13
N VAL A 114 11.97 -0.31 -3.30
CA VAL A 114 10.56 -0.01 -3.05
C VAL A 114 10.30 1.45 -3.37
N LEU A 115 9.24 1.67 -4.12
CA LEU A 115 8.62 2.97 -4.38
C LEU A 115 7.58 3.23 -3.31
N PHE A 116 7.42 4.46 -2.83
CA PHE A 116 6.34 4.84 -1.90
C PHE A 116 6.12 6.36 -1.89
N ALA A 117 4.92 6.77 -1.53
CA ALA A 117 4.61 8.18 -1.32
C ALA A 117 4.90 8.57 0.13
N SER A 118 5.42 9.79 0.37
CA SER A 118 5.72 10.28 1.71
C SER A 118 5.62 11.79 1.81
N SER A 119 5.13 12.27 2.96
CA SER A 119 5.06 13.70 3.29
C SER A 119 6.29 14.23 4.03
N HIS A 120 7.25 13.39 4.41
CA HIS A 120 8.30 13.71 5.39
C HIS A 120 9.17 14.93 5.03
N ALA A 121 9.37 15.25 3.75
CA ALA A 121 10.13 16.44 3.34
C ALA A 121 9.33 17.74 3.44
N LEU A 122 8.00 17.67 3.44
CA LEU A 122 7.10 18.83 3.51
C LEU A 122 6.47 18.96 4.91
N GLN A 123 6.23 17.83 5.55
CA GLN A 123 5.62 17.76 6.88
C GLN A 123 6.19 16.55 7.65
N THR A 124 6.99 16.82 8.68
CA THR A 124 7.61 15.77 9.50
C THR A 124 6.69 15.19 10.57
N SER A 125 5.69 15.97 11.00
CA SER A 125 4.65 15.51 11.92
C SER A 125 3.58 14.69 11.17
N CYS A 126 2.83 13.88 11.91
CA CYS A 126 1.67 13.18 11.39
C CYS A 126 0.57 14.21 11.02
N PRO A 127 0.02 14.15 9.80
CA PRO A 127 -1.12 14.99 9.43
C PRO A 127 -2.33 14.74 10.34
N ALA A 128 -3.10 15.79 10.63
CA ALA A 128 -4.35 15.65 11.35
C ALA A 128 -5.35 14.83 10.52
N ARG A 129 -6.11 13.96 11.17
CA ARG A 129 -7.24 13.27 10.49
C ARG A 129 -8.28 14.31 10.07
N PRO A 130 -8.97 14.10 8.93
CA PRO A 130 -10.08 14.98 8.53
C PRO A 130 -11.13 15.12 9.63
N ASP A 131 -11.78 16.30 9.70
CA ASP A 131 -12.86 16.57 10.64
C ASP A 131 -14.03 15.59 10.44
N PRO A 132 -14.42 14.81 11.46
CA PRO A 132 -15.52 13.83 11.34
C PRO A 132 -16.88 14.45 10.95
N SER A 133 -17.10 15.73 11.21
CA SER A 133 -18.33 16.45 10.81
C SER A 133 -18.51 16.52 9.30
N LYS A 134 -17.45 16.35 8.53
CA LYS A 134 -17.46 16.28 7.06
C LYS A 134 -17.97 14.93 6.53
N GLY A 135 -18.23 13.96 7.42
CA GLY A 135 -18.52 12.58 7.04
C GLY A 135 -17.30 11.85 6.52
N TYR A 136 -17.51 10.77 5.74
CA TYR A 136 -16.41 10.00 5.19
C TYR A 136 -15.72 10.74 4.04
N VAL A 137 -14.53 11.24 4.31
CA VAL A 137 -13.65 11.93 3.35
C VAL A 137 -12.21 11.46 3.54
N TRP A 138 -11.43 11.49 2.44
CA TRP A 138 -9.98 11.27 2.47
C TRP A 138 -9.26 12.60 2.45
N GLY A 139 -8.21 12.71 3.28
CA GLY A 139 -7.27 13.83 3.23
C GLY A 139 -6.27 13.65 2.08
N LEU A 140 -6.03 14.72 1.36
CA LEU A 140 -5.04 14.78 0.30
C LEU A 140 -3.77 15.45 0.85
N ASP A 141 -3.04 14.70 1.67
CA ASP A 141 -1.78 15.18 2.24
C ASP A 141 -0.75 15.46 1.13
N PRO A 142 0.15 16.45 1.30
CA PRO A 142 1.16 16.74 0.30
C PRO A 142 2.23 15.65 0.33
N PHE A 143 2.03 14.64 -0.47
CA PHE A 143 3.00 13.56 -0.68
C PHE A 143 3.87 13.84 -1.89
N ASP A 144 5.08 13.30 -1.83
CA ASP A 144 5.94 13.10 -2.99
C ASP A 144 6.31 11.62 -3.10
N ILE A 145 6.64 11.20 -4.32
CA ILE A 145 7.08 9.84 -4.60
C ILE A 145 8.57 9.72 -4.28
N TYR A 146 8.90 8.71 -3.51
CA TYR A 146 10.26 8.33 -3.12
C TYR A 146 10.55 6.91 -3.53
N THR A 147 11.83 6.59 -3.58
CA THR A 147 12.33 5.23 -3.73
C THR A 147 13.46 4.97 -2.76
N ALA A 148 13.51 3.79 -2.17
CA ALA A 148 14.59 3.35 -1.30
C ALA A 148 14.94 1.89 -1.59
N LYS A 149 16.13 1.43 -1.18
CA LYS A 149 16.42 0.00 -1.13
C LYS A 149 15.53 -0.67 -0.07
N ARG A 150 15.38 -1.98 -0.17
CA ARG A 150 14.58 -2.78 0.79
C ARG A 150 15.02 -2.67 2.26
N ASP A 151 16.25 -2.24 2.52
CA ASP A 151 16.77 -1.98 3.85
C ASP A 151 16.54 -0.54 4.32
N GLY A 152 15.86 0.29 3.50
CA GLY A 152 15.61 1.70 3.75
C GLY A 152 16.76 2.63 3.36
N SER A 153 17.90 2.10 2.91
CA SER A 153 19.03 2.90 2.44
C SER A 153 18.79 3.47 1.04
N ASP A 154 19.67 4.39 0.61
CA ASP A 154 19.64 5.03 -0.72
C ASP A 154 18.26 5.62 -1.04
N LEU A 155 17.68 6.36 -0.07
CA LEU A 155 16.42 7.08 -0.24
C LEU A 155 16.60 8.20 -1.28
N ARG A 156 15.72 8.22 -2.29
CA ARG A 156 15.71 9.23 -3.36
C ARG A 156 14.30 9.77 -3.56
N ARG A 157 14.18 11.08 -3.72
CA ARG A 157 12.92 11.75 -4.07
C ARG A 157 12.79 11.81 -5.59
N LEU A 158 11.65 11.37 -6.13
CA LEU A 158 11.36 11.37 -7.57
C LEU A 158 10.47 12.55 -7.98
N THR A 159 9.62 13.06 -7.10
CA THR A 159 8.73 14.20 -7.36
C THR A 159 8.89 15.28 -6.30
N SER A 160 8.53 16.53 -6.65
CA SER A 160 8.60 17.67 -5.72
C SER A 160 7.53 18.72 -6.04
N TYR A 161 6.26 18.27 -6.16
CA TYR A 161 5.18 19.16 -6.60
C TYR A 161 4.51 19.91 -5.43
N GLY A 162 4.72 19.49 -4.18
CA GLY A 162 4.16 20.15 -2.99
C GLY A 162 2.66 19.91 -2.79
N VAL A 163 2.07 18.99 -3.53
CA VAL A 163 0.66 18.61 -3.49
C VAL A 163 0.53 17.09 -3.36
N TYR A 164 -0.70 16.59 -3.20
CA TYR A 164 -0.94 15.15 -3.21
C TYR A 164 -0.36 14.52 -4.47
N THR A 165 0.60 13.62 -4.30
CA THR A 165 1.24 12.84 -5.37
C THR A 165 1.57 11.47 -4.82
N ALA A 166 0.75 10.46 -5.15
CA ALA A 166 0.77 9.15 -4.50
C ALA A 166 0.27 8.04 -5.44
N GLU A 167 0.03 6.84 -4.89
CA GLU A 167 -0.55 5.69 -5.58
C GLU A 167 0.30 5.23 -6.78
N ALA A 168 1.61 5.24 -6.60
CA ALA A 168 2.56 4.99 -7.66
C ALA A 168 2.82 3.49 -7.86
N VAL A 169 2.69 3.02 -9.09
CA VAL A 169 2.89 1.62 -9.51
C VAL A 169 3.83 1.56 -10.71
N VAL A 170 4.81 0.67 -10.68
CA VAL A 170 5.77 0.48 -11.77
C VAL A 170 5.19 -0.45 -12.83
N SER A 171 5.43 -0.14 -14.10
CA SER A 171 5.03 -0.99 -15.24
C SER A 171 5.73 -2.36 -15.19
N PRO A 172 5.14 -3.42 -15.76
CA PRO A 172 5.72 -4.76 -15.74
C PRO A 172 7.12 -4.86 -16.36
N ASP A 173 7.44 -4.00 -17.33
CA ASP A 173 8.76 -3.89 -17.94
C ASP A 173 9.79 -3.11 -17.11
N GLY A 174 9.36 -2.54 -15.95
CA GLY A 174 10.20 -1.80 -15.03
C GLY A 174 10.63 -0.41 -15.50
N ARG A 175 10.05 0.14 -16.57
CA ARG A 175 10.52 1.38 -17.20
C ARG A 175 9.71 2.62 -16.83
N ARG A 176 8.43 2.47 -16.53
CA ARG A 176 7.52 3.59 -16.25
C ARG A 176 6.85 3.45 -14.89
N ILE A 177 6.47 4.58 -14.34
CA ILE A 177 5.65 4.70 -13.13
C ILE A 177 4.33 5.33 -13.56
N VAL A 178 3.19 4.75 -13.16
CA VAL A 178 1.87 5.39 -13.20
C VAL A 178 1.53 5.85 -11.78
N PHE A 179 0.89 7.01 -11.61
CA PHE A 179 0.58 7.56 -10.30
C PHE A 179 -0.56 8.59 -10.38
N THR A 180 -1.12 8.95 -9.22
CA THR A 180 -2.12 10.00 -9.06
C THR A 180 -1.47 11.28 -8.56
N SER A 181 -1.85 12.44 -9.11
CA SER A 181 -1.38 13.74 -8.61
C SER A 181 -2.39 14.85 -8.77
N LEU A 182 -2.37 15.80 -7.81
CA LEU A 182 -3.12 17.06 -7.84
C LEU A 182 -2.31 18.19 -8.51
N LYS A 183 -1.25 17.87 -9.22
CA LYS A 183 -0.25 18.83 -9.74
C LYS A 183 -0.86 19.92 -10.65
N ASP A 184 -1.83 19.58 -11.44
CA ASP A 184 -2.46 20.50 -12.40
C ASP A 184 -3.87 20.95 -11.94
N GLY A 185 -4.16 20.86 -10.63
CA GLY A 185 -5.35 21.42 -9.99
C GLY A 185 -6.54 20.47 -9.89
N ASP A 186 -6.44 19.27 -10.44
CA ASP A 186 -7.40 18.17 -10.29
C ASP A 186 -6.68 16.86 -9.97
N LEU A 187 -7.40 15.85 -9.50
CA LEU A 187 -6.84 14.52 -9.26
C LEU A 187 -6.82 13.73 -10.55
N ASP A 188 -5.66 13.67 -11.15
CA ASP A 188 -5.42 13.03 -12.43
C ASP A 188 -4.36 11.95 -12.37
N ILE A 189 -4.38 11.09 -13.37
CA ILE A 189 -3.38 10.04 -13.56
C ILE A 189 -2.27 10.54 -14.47
N TYR A 190 -1.04 10.29 -14.03
CA TYR A 190 0.20 10.63 -14.74
C TYR A 190 1.06 9.40 -14.93
N THR A 191 1.94 9.47 -15.93
CA THR A 191 3.08 8.55 -16.06
C THR A 191 4.39 9.32 -16.15
N MET A 192 5.47 8.69 -15.71
CA MET A 192 6.84 9.15 -15.87
C MET A 192 7.78 7.97 -16.02
N ASN A 193 9.01 8.19 -16.48
CA ASN A 193 10.05 7.17 -16.40
C ASN A 193 10.43 6.90 -14.94
N VAL A 194 11.03 5.75 -14.64
CA VAL A 194 11.43 5.36 -13.27
C VAL A 194 12.51 6.27 -12.66
N ASP A 195 13.16 7.11 -13.48
CA ASP A 195 14.09 8.15 -13.05
C ASP A 195 13.42 9.51 -12.79
N GLY A 196 12.09 9.62 -12.98
CA GLY A 196 11.31 10.85 -12.83
C GLY A 196 11.20 11.71 -14.10
N SER A 197 11.86 11.35 -15.19
CA SER A 197 11.78 12.06 -16.48
C SER A 197 10.53 11.70 -17.29
N ASP A 198 10.29 12.40 -18.41
CA ASP A 198 9.19 12.16 -19.36
C ASP A 198 7.81 12.09 -18.70
N LEU A 199 7.49 13.10 -17.89
CA LEU A 199 6.18 13.25 -17.23
C LEU A 199 5.08 13.47 -18.28
N ARG A 200 4.01 12.69 -18.21
CA ARG A 200 2.81 12.81 -19.05
C ARG A 200 1.54 12.71 -18.21
N ARG A 201 0.59 13.60 -18.45
CA ARG A 201 -0.77 13.54 -17.89
C ARG A 201 -1.62 12.65 -18.80
N LEU A 202 -2.30 11.65 -18.24
CA LEU A 202 -3.13 10.69 -18.98
C LEU A 202 -4.62 11.01 -18.91
N THR A 203 -5.10 11.61 -17.81
CA THR A 203 -6.51 11.99 -17.64
C THR A 203 -6.65 13.50 -17.51
N THR A 204 -7.78 14.05 -17.96
CA THR A 204 -8.05 15.50 -17.97
C THR A 204 -9.53 15.82 -17.78
N THR A 205 -10.39 14.81 -17.64
CA THR A 205 -11.81 15.01 -17.39
C THR A 205 -12.01 15.56 -15.99
N PRO A 206 -12.75 16.67 -15.79
CA PRO A 206 -12.95 17.22 -14.45
C PRO A 206 -13.55 16.20 -13.49
N GLY A 207 -12.87 15.97 -12.34
CA GLY A 207 -13.30 15.01 -11.34
C GLY A 207 -12.11 14.27 -10.73
N TYR A 208 -12.41 13.13 -10.15
CA TYR A 208 -11.42 12.29 -9.51
C TYR A 208 -10.98 11.16 -10.44
N ASP A 209 -9.70 11.06 -10.70
CA ASP A 209 -9.04 9.91 -11.31
C ASP A 209 -7.88 9.47 -10.43
N GLY A 210 -7.86 8.21 -9.96
CA GLY A 210 -6.79 7.76 -9.05
C GLY A 210 -6.70 6.26 -8.86
N GLY A 211 -5.69 5.83 -8.08
CA GLY A 211 -5.40 4.43 -7.80
C GLY A 211 -5.12 3.61 -9.06
N PRO A 212 -4.25 4.08 -9.97
CA PRO A 212 -3.98 3.39 -11.22
C PRO A 212 -3.15 2.13 -11.01
N TRP A 213 -3.40 1.10 -11.84
CA TRP A 213 -2.64 -0.15 -11.83
C TRP A 213 -2.42 -0.69 -13.24
N TRP A 214 -1.18 -1.00 -13.58
CA TRP A 214 -0.80 -1.59 -14.87
C TRP A 214 -1.36 -2.99 -15.05
N SER A 215 -1.83 -3.32 -16.25
CA SER A 215 -2.11 -4.71 -16.64
C SER A 215 -0.83 -5.55 -16.65
N PRO A 216 -0.92 -6.88 -16.47
CA PRO A 216 0.27 -7.75 -16.47
C PRO A 216 1.11 -7.67 -17.73
N ASP A 217 0.49 -7.36 -18.89
CA ASP A 217 1.17 -7.15 -20.17
C ASP A 217 1.64 -5.71 -20.42
N GLY A 218 1.33 -4.79 -19.49
CA GLY A 218 1.70 -3.37 -19.58
C GLY A 218 0.93 -2.56 -20.63
N THR A 219 -0.09 -3.13 -21.27
CA THR A 219 -0.83 -2.46 -22.37
C THR A 219 -1.97 -1.59 -21.88
N LYS A 220 -2.45 -1.83 -20.65
CA LYS A 220 -3.60 -1.13 -20.07
C LYS A 220 -3.33 -0.66 -18.65
N ILE A 221 -4.15 0.30 -18.21
CA ILE A 221 -4.20 0.80 -16.83
C ILE A 221 -5.65 0.71 -16.37
N VAL A 222 -5.90 0.02 -15.24
CA VAL A 222 -7.15 0.10 -14.50
C VAL A 222 -7.03 1.18 -13.44
N TYR A 223 -8.11 1.91 -13.16
CA TYR A 223 -8.15 2.98 -12.16
C TYR A 223 -9.58 3.16 -11.64
N ARG A 224 -9.73 3.92 -10.56
CA ARG A 224 -11.03 4.35 -10.07
C ARG A 224 -11.27 5.80 -10.44
N ALA A 225 -12.50 6.14 -10.84
CA ALA A 225 -12.82 7.51 -11.21
C ALA A 225 -14.26 7.89 -10.83
N TRP A 226 -14.44 9.19 -10.69
CA TRP A 226 -15.74 9.85 -10.56
C TRP A 226 -15.68 11.19 -11.26
N HIS A 227 -16.48 11.33 -12.33
CA HIS A 227 -16.59 12.55 -13.13
C HIS A 227 -17.94 13.23 -12.86
N PRO A 228 -18.03 14.08 -11.80
CA PRO A 228 -19.25 14.79 -11.47
C PRO A 228 -19.57 15.90 -12.48
N ALA A 229 -20.85 16.21 -12.61
CA ALA A 229 -21.34 17.34 -13.39
C ALA A 229 -22.10 18.33 -12.49
N ASP A 230 -22.37 19.53 -12.99
CA ASP A 230 -23.22 20.54 -12.38
C ASP A 230 -22.87 20.86 -10.92
N SER A 231 -23.87 20.84 -10.04
CA SER A 231 -23.68 21.11 -8.60
C SER A 231 -22.78 20.10 -7.89
N ALA A 232 -22.70 18.86 -8.39
CA ALA A 232 -21.81 17.85 -7.85
C ALA A 232 -20.33 18.16 -8.14
N LEU A 233 -20.02 18.73 -9.31
CA LEU A 233 -18.69 19.22 -9.63
C LEU A 233 -18.30 20.41 -8.75
N THR A 234 -19.21 21.33 -8.49
CA THR A 234 -19.00 22.45 -7.55
C THR A 234 -18.66 21.93 -6.15
N THR A 235 -19.41 20.93 -5.66
CA THR A 235 -19.17 20.32 -4.36
C THR A 235 -17.81 19.60 -4.31
N TYR A 236 -17.46 18.88 -5.36
CA TYR A 236 -16.16 18.22 -5.48
C TYR A 236 -15.02 19.24 -5.40
N ARG A 237 -15.08 20.32 -6.18
CA ARG A 237 -14.06 21.40 -6.16
C ARG A 237 -13.92 22.07 -4.80
N ALA A 238 -15.04 22.34 -4.12
CA ALA A 238 -15.03 22.93 -2.77
C ALA A 238 -14.39 22.01 -1.72
N LEU A 239 -14.48 20.69 -1.87
CA LEU A 239 -13.73 19.73 -1.05
C LEU A 239 -12.24 19.72 -1.42
N LEU A 240 -11.94 19.76 -2.72
CA LEU A 240 -10.57 19.74 -3.21
C LEU A 240 -9.75 20.95 -2.75
N GLU A 241 -10.36 22.15 -2.70
CA GLU A 241 -9.77 23.35 -2.11
C GLU A 241 -9.39 23.16 -0.63
N GLN A 242 -10.13 22.31 0.10
CA GLN A 242 -9.84 21.91 1.47
C GLN A 242 -8.87 20.72 1.57
N ARG A 243 -8.31 20.29 0.44
CA ARG A 243 -7.49 19.05 0.32
C ARG A 243 -8.23 17.79 0.80
N LEU A 244 -9.50 17.71 0.47
CA LEU A 244 -10.37 16.57 0.78
C LEU A 244 -11.00 16.01 -0.48
N VAL A 245 -11.30 14.72 -0.46
CA VAL A 245 -12.12 14.05 -1.47
C VAL A 245 -13.10 13.09 -0.81
N ARG A 246 -14.30 12.96 -1.40
CA ARG A 246 -15.34 12.03 -0.92
C ARG A 246 -15.39 10.80 -1.81
N PRO A 247 -14.99 9.62 -1.32
CA PRO A 247 -14.82 8.43 -2.17
C PRO A 247 -16.10 7.58 -2.31
N ASN A 248 -17.29 8.16 -2.26
CA ASN A 248 -18.55 7.44 -2.18
C ASN A 248 -19.28 7.21 -3.50
N ARG A 249 -18.67 7.54 -4.63
CA ARG A 249 -19.23 7.39 -5.99
C ARG A 249 -18.17 7.02 -7.02
N MET A 250 -17.11 6.34 -6.59
CA MET A 250 -16.04 5.93 -7.48
C MET A 250 -16.41 4.64 -8.19
N GLU A 251 -16.18 4.60 -9.49
CA GLU A 251 -16.35 3.43 -10.34
C GLU A 251 -15.02 3.01 -10.95
N LEU A 252 -14.90 1.77 -11.38
CA LEU A 252 -13.71 1.29 -12.06
C LEU A 252 -13.75 1.67 -13.55
N TRP A 253 -12.59 2.11 -14.00
CA TRP A 253 -12.32 2.48 -15.39
C TRP A 253 -11.07 1.77 -15.89
N VAL A 254 -10.95 1.65 -17.19
CA VAL A 254 -9.77 1.14 -17.87
C VAL A 254 -9.42 2.05 -19.04
N MET A 255 -8.12 2.19 -19.32
CA MET A 255 -7.58 2.89 -20.48
C MET A 255 -6.39 2.14 -21.06
N ASN A 256 -5.97 2.48 -22.26
CA ASN A 256 -4.69 2.05 -22.80
C ASN A 256 -3.53 2.72 -22.01
N ALA A 257 -2.34 2.13 -22.09
CA ALA A 257 -1.13 2.61 -21.40
C ALA A 257 -0.74 4.06 -21.75
N ASP A 258 -1.18 4.56 -22.92
CA ASP A 258 -0.95 5.93 -23.40
C ASP A 258 -2.04 6.93 -22.98
N GLY A 259 -3.07 6.49 -22.23
CA GLY A 259 -4.19 7.29 -21.78
C GLY A 259 -5.38 7.30 -22.75
N SER A 260 -5.29 6.66 -23.91
CA SER A 260 -6.40 6.54 -24.87
C SER A 260 -7.41 5.46 -24.46
N ASP A 261 -8.57 5.42 -25.14
CA ASP A 261 -9.65 4.43 -24.94
C ASP A 261 -10.12 4.32 -23.47
N GLN A 262 -10.35 5.46 -22.82
CA GLN A 262 -10.88 5.51 -21.46
C GLN A 262 -12.33 5.04 -21.43
N ARG A 263 -12.62 4.01 -20.67
CA ARG A 263 -13.98 3.47 -20.55
C ARG A 263 -14.29 2.98 -19.14
N GLN A 264 -15.51 3.23 -18.72
CA GLN A 264 -16.04 2.77 -17.44
C GLN A 264 -16.36 1.27 -17.50
N ILE A 265 -15.91 0.52 -16.47
CA ILE A 265 -16.16 -0.91 -16.33
C ILE A 265 -17.38 -1.16 -15.43
N THR A 266 -17.45 -0.48 -14.27
CA THR A 266 -18.52 -0.73 -13.27
C THR A 266 -19.51 0.42 -13.19
N ARG A 267 -20.73 0.12 -12.73
CA ARG A 267 -21.81 1.06 -12.40
C ARG A 267 -22.55 0.56 -11.17
N LEU A 268 -21.80 0.35 -10.09
CA LEU A 268 -22.32 -0.29 -8.88
C LEU A 268 -22.84 0.72 -7.85
N GLY A 269 -22.37 1.97 -7.94
CA GLY A 269 -22.55 2.94 -6.86
C GLY A 269 -21.65 2.62 -5.66
N GLY A 270 -21.77 3.40 -4.59
CA GLY A 270 -20.91 3.24 -3.42
C GLY A 270 -19.48 3.67 -3.67
N ALA A 271 -18.55 3.09 -2.93
CA ALA A 271 -17.13 3.27 -3.08
C ALA A 271 -16.50 1.99 -3.64
N ASN A 272 -15.89 2.09 -4.82
CA ASN A 272 -15.16 1.00 -5.45
C ASN A 272 -13.70 1.44 -5.57
N PHE A 273 -12.76 0.71 -4.93
CA PHE A 273 -11.37 1.14 -4.88
C PHE A 273 -10.38 -0.02 -4.78
N GLY A 274 -9.07 0.32 -4.83
CA GLY A 274 -7.98 -0.65 -4.78
C GLY A 274 -8.05 -1.68 -5.89
N PRO A 275 -8.32 -1.30 -7.16
CA PRO A 275 -8.36 -2.26 -8.24
C PRO A 275 -6.97 -2.81 -8.54
N SER A 276 -6.88 -4.11 -8.75
CA SER A 276 -5.71 -4.77 -9.32
C SER A 276 -6.14 -5.87 -10.30
N TRP A 277 -5.20 -6.37 -11.09
CA TRP A 277 -5.51 -7.35 -12.12
C TRP A 277 -5.50 -8.76 -11.55
N ALA A 278 -6.52 -9.54 -11.90
CA ALA A 278 -6.52 -10.96 -11.64
C ALA A 278 -5.56 -11.69 -12.60
N PRO A 279 -5.11 -12.92 -12.26
CA PRO A 279 -4.26 -13.72 -13.11
C PRO A 279 -4.82 -13.86 -14.53
N GLY A 280 -3.96 -13.70 -15.52
CA GLY A 280 -4.36 -13.73 -16.93
C GLY A 280 -4.88 -12.42 -17.51
N GLY A 281 -5.02 -11.35 -16.70
CA GLY A 281 -5.31 -10.00 -17.18
C GLY A 281 -6.70 -9.79 -17.82
N ARG A 282 -7.67 -10.66 -17.51
CA ARG A 282 -9.05 -10.58 -18.07
C ARG A 282 -10.07 -10.05 -17.09
N GLN A 283 -9.74 -10.05 -15.81
CA GLN A 283 -10.61 -9.61 -14.72
C GLN A 283 -9.86 -8.66 -13.80
N ILE A 284 -10.64 -7.84 -13.09
CA ILE A 284 -10.16 -6.94 -12.06
C ILE A 284 -10.67 -7.45 -10.72
N VAL A 285 -9.78 -7.52 -9.72
CA VAL A 285 -10.14 -7.68 -8.32
C VAL A 285 -10.11 -6.31 -7.65
N PHE A 286 -11.09 -6.02 -6.80
CA PHE A 286 -11.24 -4.71 -6.16
C PHE A 286 -12.04 -4.79 -4.87
N SER A 287 -12.06 -3.70 -4.12
CA SER A 287 -12.84 -3.54 -2.89
C SER A 287 -14.09 -2.72 -3.16
N SER A 288 -15.23 -3.13 -2.63
CA SER A 288 -16.49 -2.42 -2.81
C SER A 288 -17.42 -2.53 -1.60
N ASN A 289 -18.14 -1.43 -1.32
CA ASN A 289 -19.26 -1.42 -0.39
C ASN A 289 -20.63 -1.23 -1.06
N HIS A 290 -20.72 -1.54 -2.35
CA HIS A 290 -21.93 -1.25 -3.15
C HIS A 290 -23.20 -1.90 -2.62
N GLU A 291 -23.11 -3.04 -1.95
CA GLU A 291 -24.27 -3.68 -1.28
C GLU A 291 -24.74 -2.89 -0.06
N GLN A 292 -23.82 -2.16 0.60
CA GLN A 292 -24.09 -1.34 1.79
C GLN A 292 -23.37 0.02 1.72
N PRO A 293 -23.72 0.93 0.79
CA PRO A 293 -22.91 2.11 0.47
C PRO A 293 -22.70 3.13 1.60
N ARG A 294 -23.44 2.99 2.71
CA ARG A 294 -23.31 3.87 3.90
C ARG A 294 -22.61 3.19 5.07
N SER A 295 -22.17 1.95 4.89
CA SER A 295 -21.44 1.20 5.92
C SER A 295 -19.93 1.27 5.66
N GLY A 296 -19.15 0.95 6.69
CA GLY A 296 -17.73 0.67 6.56
C GLY A 296 -17.42 -0.76 6.11
N ASN A 297 -18.45 -1.53 5.77
CA ASN A 297 -18.31 -2.89 5.27
C ASN A 297 -17.93 -2.88 3.80
N PHE A 298 -16.73 -3.31 3.51
CA PHE A 298 -16.21 -3.52 2.17
C PHE A 298 -15.87 -4.98 2.00
N ASP A 299 -16.19 -5.52 0.84
CA ASP A 299 -15.80 -6.86 0.44
C ASP A 299 -14.98 -6.83 -0.84
N LEU A 300 -14.27 -7.91 -1.09
CA LEU A 300 -13.53 -8.11 -2.34
C LEU A 300 -14.46 -8.66 -3.42
N TYR A 301 -14.30 -8.16 -4.62
CA TYR A 301 -15.06 -8.57 -5.80
C TYR A 301 -14.13 -8.82 -6.98
N LEU A 302 -14.57 -9.69 -7.90
CA LEU A 302 -14.06 -9.83 -9.25
C LEU A 302 -15.06 -9.28 -10.26
N VAL A 303 -14.56 -8.72 -11.36
CA VAL A 303 -15.38 -8.28 -12.50
C VAL A 303 -14.60 -8.45 -13.80
N ASN A 304 -15.28 -8.82 -14.89
CA ASN A 304 -14.69 -8.85 -16.23
C ASN A 304 -14.44 -7.43 -16.75
N LEU A 305 -13.51 -7.26 -17.69
CA LEU A 305 -13.21 -5.95 -18.30
C LEU A 305 -14.40 -5.33 -19.07
N ASP A 306 -15.40 -6.08 -19.42
CA ASP A 306 -16.65 -5.60 -20.04
C ASP A 306 -17.73 -5.25 -19.01
N GLY A 307 -17.44 -5.39 -17.71
CA GLY A 307 -18.35 -5.11 -16.60
C GLY A 307 -19.29 -6.26 -16.25
N THR A 308 -19.21 -7.40 -16.95
CA THR A 308 -19.99 -8.61 -16.64
C THR A 308 -19.28 -9.48 -15.59
N GLY A 309 -19.97 -10.51 -15.11
CA GLY A 309 -19.38 -11.52 -14.23
C GLY A 309 -18.95 -10.98 -12.86
N LEU A 310 -19.66 -9.99 -12.32
CA LEU A 310 -19.42 -9.50 -10.96
C LEU A 310 -19.60 -10.64 -9.95
N GLU A 311 -18.57 -10.92 -9.18
CA GLU A 311 -18.54 -11.97 -8.18
C GLU A 311 -17.95 -11.47 -6.87
N ARG A 312 -18.64 -11.73 -5.75
CA ARG A 312 -18.19 -11.44 -4.39
C ARG A 312 -17.24 -12.55 -3.91
N LEU A 313 -16.07 -12.18 -3.40
CA LEU A 313 -15.02 -13.10 -2.95
C LEU A 313 -14.97 -13.27 -1.44
N THR A 314 -15.25 -12.20 -0.68
CA THR A 314 -15.23 -12.19 0.78
C THR A 314 -16.60 -11.81 1.35
N ASN A 315 -16.86 -12.29 2.59
CA ASN A 315 -18.17 -12.14 3.24
C ASN A 315 -18.04 -11.70 4.71
N HIS A 316 -16.91 -11.23 5.13
CA HIS A 316 -16.74 -10.78 6.51
C HIS A 316 -17.61 -9.54 6.77
N ALA A 317 -18.16 -9.41 7.99
CA ALA A 317 -19.10 -8.33 8.34
C ALA A 317 -18.43 -6.95 8.51
N THR A 318 -17.13 -6.84 8.23
CA THR A 318 -16.35 -5.60 8.34
C THR A 318 -15.50 -5.38 7.08
N PHE A 319 -14.47 -4.56 7.17
CA PHE A 319 -13.65 -4.15 6.05
C PHE A 319 -12.73 -5.29 5.54
N ASP A 320 -12.83 -5.57 4.24
CA ASP A 320 -11.85 -6.27 3.42
C ASP A 320 -11.45 -5.38 2.25
N GLY A 321 -10.16 -5.10 2.07
CA GLY A 321 -9.75 -4.12 1.06
C GLY A 321 -8.32 -4.28 0.55
N PHE A 322 -8.03 -3.61 -0.56
CA PHE A 322 -6.73 -3.56 -1.24
C PHE A 322 -6.21 -4.94 -1.64
N PRO A 323 -6.97 -5.71 -2.45
CA PRO A 323 -6.58 -7.03 -2.87
C PRO A 323 -5.46 -6.99 -3.92
N MET A 324 -4.53 -7.93 -3.85
CA MET A 324 -3.56 -8.18 -4.90
C MET A 324 -3.29 -9.68 -5.03
N PHE A 325 -3.27 -10.18 -6.25
CA PHE A 325 -2.79 -11.54 -6.54
C PHE A 325 -1.27 -11.61 -6.52
N SER A 326 -0.74 -12.77 -6.09
CA SER A 326 0.68 -13.07 -6.25
C SER A 326 1.06 -13.14 -7.74
N PRO A 327 2.33 -12.89 -8.11
CA PRO A 327 2.76 -12.93 -9.52
C PRO A 327 2.50 -14.26 -10.24
N ASP A 328 2.49 -15.37 -9.49
CA ASP A 328 2.17 -16.71 -10.02
C ASP A 328 0.66 -17.01 -10.03
N GLY A 329 -0.18 -16.08 -9.54
CA GLY A 329 -1.63 -16.22 -9.48
C GLY A 329 -2.16 -17.25 -8.49
N ARG A 330 -1.33 -17.79 -7.60
CA ARG A 330 -1.71 -18.86 -6.67
C ARG A 330 -2.16 -18.38 -5.31
N SER A 331 -1.90 -17.13 -4.99
CA SER A 331 -2.29 -16.53 -3.71
C SER A 331 -2.91 -15.15 -3.93
N ILE A 332 -3.71 -14.74 -2.95
CA ILE A 332 -4.26 -13.39 -2.87
C ILE A 332 -3.94 -12.82 -1.48
N VAL A 333 -3.54 -11.55 -1.42
CA VAL A 333 -3.33 -10.78 -0.18
C VAL A 333 -4.30 -9.62 -0.11
N TRP A 334 -4.77 -9.27 1.10
CA TRP A 334 -5.62 -8.11 1.33
C TRP A 334 -5.50 -7.62 2.78
N ALA A 335 -6.02 -6.43 3.06
CA ALA A 335 -6.18 -5.90 4.41
C ALA A 335 -7.59 -6.18 4.93
N SER A 336 -7.73 -6.55 6.19
CA SER A 336 -9.01 -6.90 6.81
C SER A 336 -9.06 -6.53 8.29
N ASN A 337 -10.28 -6.19 8.77
CA ASN A 337 -10.57 -6.07 10.20
C ASN A 337 -10.93 -7.41 10.86
N ARG A 338 -10.82 -8.52 10.16
CA ARG A 338 -11.02 -9.86 10.74
C ARG A 338 -10.16 -10.01 11.99
N HIS A 339 -10.75 -10.48 13.08
CA HIS A 339 -10.08 -10.67 14.37
C HIS A 339 -9.48 -9.40 14.99
N ALA A 340 -9.91 -8.20 14.55
CA ALA A 340 -9.49 -6.95 15.16
C ALA A 340 -9.84 -6.89 16.64
N ARG A 341 -8.89 -6.47 17.47
CA ARG A 341 -9.07 -6.30 18.92
C ARG A 341 -9.62 -4.93 19.28
N VAL A 342 -9.42 -3.97 18.37
CA VAL A 342 -9.92 -2.59 18.48
C VAL A 342 -10.49 -2.13 17.14
N PRO A 343 -11.45 -1.20 17.11
CA PRO A 343 -12.18 -0.82 15.88
C PRO A 343 -11.30 -0.29 14.74
N THR A 344 -10.12 0.25 15.04
CA THR A 344 -9.20 0.79 14.03
C THR A 344 -8.17 -0.23 13.55
N GLU A 345 -8.10 -1.40 14.18
CA GLU A 345 -7.13 -2.42 13.80
C GLU A 345 -7.49 -3.04 12.46
N THR A 346 -6.53 -3.05 11.54
CA THR A 346 -6.56 -3.82 10.30
C THR A 346 -5.32 -4.68 10.22
N ASN A 347 -5.46 -5.91 9.73
CA ASN A 347 -4.36 -6.83 9.55
C ASN A 347 -4.28 -7.31 8.11
N LEU A 348 -3.11 -7.77 7.71
CA LEU A 348 -2.88 -8.36 6.40
C LEU A 348 -3.20 -9.85 6.45
N PHE A 349 -3.95 -10.29 5.47
CA PHE A 349 -4.32 -11.69 5.27
C PHE A 349 -3.84 -12.17 3.90
N ILE A 350 -3.46 -13.45 3.85
CA ILE A 350 -3.09 -14.14 2.61
C ILE A 350 -3.83 -15.47 2.56
N ALA A 351 -4.31 -15.83 1.39
CA ALA A 351 -4.91 -17.13 1.13
C ALA A 351 -4.38 -17.75 -0.16
N ASP A 352 -4.40 -19.07 -0.24
CA ASP A 352 -4.21 -19.77 -1.49
C ASP A 352 -5.47 -19.59 -2.34
N TRP A 353 -5.29 -19.24 -3.61
CA TRP A 353 -6.38 -18.98 -4.55
C TRP A 353 -6.85 -20.26 -5.23
N VAL A 354 -8.16 -20.50 -5.22
CA VAL A 354 -8.83 -21.57 -5.97
C VAL A 354 -9.74 -20.91 -7.00
N PRO A 355 -9.47 -21.06 -8.30
CA PRO A 355 -10.26 -20.46 -9.39
C PRO A 355 -11.74 -20.87 -9.43
#